data_2daffc1283a0af321d5d2b69c15a74e8
#
_entry.id   2daffc1283a0af321d5d2b69c15a74e8
#
_cell.length_a   1.000
_cell.length_b   1.000
_cell.length_c   1.000
_cell.angle_alpha   90.00
_cell.angle_beta   90.00
_cell.angle_gamma   90.00
#
_symmetry.space_group_name_H-M   'P 1'
#
loop_
_entity.id
_entity.type
_entity.pdbx_description
1 polymer ?
#
loop_
_entity_poly.entity_id
_entity_poly.type
_entity_poly.pdbx_seq_one_letter_code
_entity_poly.pdbx_strand_id
1 'polypeptide(L)'
;FLVPVLTYPVLWLFDKDIEDVRKIAEELTDRPSTPIGVIALIAFVGLFTPIAEELFFRGLLYGSLRKKLNLSPRYCVWVSAVIASAIFSIVHFQWILLPALFGVGLVFNILYEKTGRLTPAIWAHAAFNGVTLINLLI
;
A
#
# COMPACT_ATOMS: atom_id res chain seq x y z
N PHE A 1 -12.37 -5.12 3.46
CA PHE A 1 -13.36 -5.38 2.41
C PHE A 1 -12.78 -5.29 0.98
N LEU A 2 -11.88 -4.36 0.67
CA LEU A 2 -11.29 -4.21 -0.67
C LEU A 2 -10.19 -5.24 -0.96
N VAL A 3 -9.41 -5.62 0.04
CA VAL A 3 -8.31 -6.57 -0.12
C VAL A 3 -8.81 -7.94 -0.61
N PRO A 4 -9.83 -8.58 -0.01
CA PRO A 4 -10.35 -9.83 -0.52
C PRO A 4 -10.87 -9.73 -1.97
N VAL A 5 -11.60 -8.67 -2.31
CA VAL A 5 -12.18 -8.50 -3.65
C VAL A 5 -11.09 -8.41 -4.73
N LEU A 6 -9.96 -7.74 -4.43
CA LEU A 6 -8.86 -7.60 -5.39
C LEU A 6 -7.93 -8.82 -5.41
N THR A 7 -7.85 -9.59 -4.32
CA THR A 7 -6.95 -10.74 -4.24
C THR A 7 -7.60 -12.06 -4.62
N TYR A 8 -8.92 -12.23 -4.46
CA TYR A 8 -9.61 -13.48 -4.80
C TYR A 8 -9.32 -14.01 -6.22
N PRO A 9 -9.34 -13.19 -7.28
CA PRO A 9 -9.00 -13.69 -8.62
C PRO A 9 -7.57 -14.20 -8.73
N VAL A 10 -6.63 -13.59 -7.98
CA VAL A 10 -5.22 -14.00 -7.96
C VAL A 10 -5.04 -15.27 -7.14
N LEU A 11 -5.66 -15.35 -5.96
CA LEU A 11 -5.66 -16.56 -5.13
C LEU A 11 -6.19 -17.77 -5.90
N TRP A 12 -7.31 -17.59 -6.60
CA TRP A 12 -7.89 -18.63 -7.43
C TRP A 12 -6.94 -19.08 -8.57
N LEU A 13 -6.23 -18.13 -9.20
CA LEU A 13 -5.28 -18.43 -10.28
C LEU A 13 -4.07 -19.24 -9.80
N PHE A 14 -3.64 -19.05 -8.54
CA PHE A 14 -2.47 -19.70 -7.95
C PHE A 14 -2.82 -20.86 -6.99
N ASP A 15 -4.11 -21.25 -6.94
CA ASP A 15 -4.61 -22.31 -6.03
C ASP A 15 -4.20 -22.06 -4.56
N LYS A 16 -4.34 -20.80 -4.13
CA LYS A 16 -4.05 -20.32 -2.78
C LYS A 16 -5.33 -19.86 -2.10
N ASP A 17 -5.40 -19.97 -0.78
CA ASP A 17 -6.51 -19.46 0.02
C ASP A 17 -6.11 -18.26 0.90
N ILE A 18 -7.09 -17.68 1.58
CA ILE A 18 -6.86 -16.54 2.48
C ILE A 18 -5.98 -16.92 3.67
N GLU A 19 -6.00 -18.20 4.09
CA GLU A 19 -5.18 -18.69 5.18
C GLU A 19 -3.68 -18.68 4.82
N ASP A 20 -3.32 -18.91 3.56
CA ASP A 20 -1.94 -18.78 3.08
C ASP A 20 -1.46 -17.32 3.16
N VAL A 21 -2.34 -16.35 2.82
CA VAL A 21 -2.03 -14.92 2.98
C VAL A 21 -1.84 -14.55 4.44
N ARG A 22 -2.67 -15.10 5.32
CA ARG A 22 -2.59 -14.86 6.76
C ARG A 22 -1.28 -15.41 7.36
N LYS A 23 -0.87 -16.62 6.98
CA LYS A 23 0.41 -17.21 7.41
C LYS A 23 1.60 -16.35 7.00
N ILE A 24 1.64 -15.89 5.75
CA ILE A 24 2.69 -14.98 5.28
C ILE A 24 2.71 -13.68 6.11
N ALA A 25 1.54 -13.12 6.41
CA ALA A 25 1.44 -11.92 7.23
C ALA A 25 1.90 -12.17 8.68
N GLU A 26 1.58 -13.33 9.26
CA GLU A 26 2.01 -13.74 10.59
C GLU A 26 3.53 -13.95 10.67
N GLU A 27 4.13 -14.58 9.66
CA GLU A 27 5.59 -14.76 9.57
C GLU A 27 6.33 -13.41 9.46
N LEU A 28 5.74 -12.44 8.75
CA LEU A 28 6.35 -11.11 8.58
C LEU A 28 6.27 -10.24 9.84
N THR A 29 5.36 -10.54 10.76
CA THR A 29 5.12 -9.68 11.93
C THR A 29 5.62 -10.24 13.24
N ASP A 30 6.27 -11.42 13.26
CA ASP A 30 6.78 -12.13 14.44
C ASP A 30 6.24 -11.53 15.75
N ARG A 31 5.05 -12.01 16.22
CA ARG A 31 4.17 -11.34 17.19
C ARG A 31 4.96 -10.79 18.39
N PRO A 32 5.00 -9.47 18.60
CA PRO A 32 5.69 -8.93 19.75
C PRO A 32 5.06 -9.46 21.05
N SER A 33 5.85 -10.13 21.85
CA SER A 33 5.41 -10.80 23.09
C SER A 33 5.13 -9.83 24.26
N THR A 34 5.42 -8.54 24.09
CA THR A 34 5.27 -7.52 25.14
C THR A 34 4.30 -6.41 24.70
N PRO A 35 3.53 -5.80 25.64
CA PRO A 35 2.67 -4.66 25.33
C PRO A 35 3.42 -3.48 24.69
N ILE A 36 4.65 -3.24 25.09
CA ILE A 36 5.51 -2.19 24.50
C ILE A 36 5.85 -2.54 23.05
N GLY A 37 6.15 -3.81 22.76
CA GLY A 37 6.39 -4.28 21.40
C GLY A 37 5.18 -4.12 20.49
N VAL A 38 3.98 -4.40 20.98
CA VAL A 38 2.72 -4.16 20.24
C VAL A 38 2.53 -2.68 19.93
N ILE A 39 2.72 -1.81 20.93
CA ILE A 39 2.60 -0.36 20.74
C ILE A 39 3.63 0.14 19.71
N ALA A 40 4.87 -0.33 19.81
CA ALA A 40 5.93 0.02 18.88
C ALA A 40 5.59 -0.44 17.44
N LEU A 41 5.08 -1.66 17.28
CA LEU A 41 4.63 -2.18 15.99
C LEU A 41 3.52 -1.31 15.39
N ILE A 42 2.49 -1.00 16.17
CA ILE A 42 1.38 -0.16 15.73
C ILE A 42 1.86 1.24 15.32
N ALA A 43 2.74 1.86 16.11
CA ALA A 43 3.28 3.17 15.79
C ALA A 43 4.13 3.12 14.51
N PHE A 44 5.00 2.12 14.38
CA PHE A 44 5.91 2.01 13.25
C PHE A 44 5.16 1.66 11.96
N VAL A 45 4.41 0.55 11.94
CA VAL A 45 3.70 0.09 10.74
C VAL A 45 2.46 0.92 10.44
N GLY A 46 1.75 1.36 11.48
CA GLY A 46 0.51 2.13 11.33
C GLY A 46 0.71 3.60 10.99
N LEU A 47 1.85 4.20 11.35
CA LEU A 47 2.05 5.65 11.17
C LEU A 47 3.37 6.01 10.49
N PHE A 48 4.52 5.57 11.02
CA PHE A 48 5.82 5.99 10.47
C PHE A 48 6.07 5.44 9.07
N THR A 49 5.76 4.17 8.82
CA THR A 49 5.89 3.55 7.49
C THR A 49 5.02 4.27 6.44
N PRO A 50 3.71 4.50 6.65
CA PRO A 50 2.90 5.30 5.75
C PRO A 50 3.46 6.68 5.44
N ILE A 51 3.98 7.39 6.43
CA ILE A 51 4.58 8.71 6.21
C ILE A 51 5.79 8.60 5.28
N ALA A 52 6.73 7.70 5.58
CA ALA A 52 7.94 7.51 4.78
C ALA A 52 7.62 7.06 3.34
N GLU A 53 6.69 6.11 3.20
CA GLU A 53 6.28 5.60 1.90
C GLU A 53 5.56 6.66 1.06
N GLU A 54 4.63 7.42 1.63
CA GLU A 54 3.95 8.47 0.88
C GLU A 54 4.89 9.60 0.45
N LEU A 55 5.84 9.98 1.28
CA LEU A 55 6.90 10.92 0.91
C LEU A 55 7.71 10.42 -0.28
N PHE A 56 8.08 9.15 -0.29
CA PHE A 56 8.84 8.55 -1.38
C PHE A 56 7.98 8.36 -2.64
N PHE A 57 6.85 7.64 -2.53
CA PHE A 57 6.07 7.24 -3.71
C PHE A 57 5.29 8.41 -4.31
N ARG A 58 4.65 9.26 -3.51
CA ARG A 58 3.83 10.39 -4.01
C ARG A 58 4.65 11.66 -4.12
N GLY A 59 5.42 11.97 -3.09
CA GLY A 59 6.25 13.17 -3.08
C GLY A 59 7.37 13.12 -4.12
N LEU A 60 8.18 12.06 -4.09
CA LEU A 60 9.37 11.96 -4.94
C LEU A 60 9.07 11.25 -6.28
N LEU A 61 8.64 9.98 -6.26
CA LEU A 61 8.54 9.17 -7.48
C LEU A 61 7.43 9.67 -8.41
N TYR A 62 6.18 9.70 -7.95
CA TYR A 62 5.05 10.18 -8.73
C TYR A 62 5.25 11.64 -9.16
N GLY A 63 5.65 12.51 -8.22
CA GLY A 63 5.92 13.91 -8.52
C GLY A 63 7.01 14.13 -9.56
N SER A 64 8.07 13.30 -9.57
CA SER A 64 9.12 13.33 -10.57
C SER A 64 8.65 12.84 -11.94
N LEU A 65 7.87 11.76 -11.99
CA LEU A 65 7.28 11.23 -13.22
C LEU A 65 6.35 12.26 -13.86
N ARG A 66 5.50 12.93 -13.04
CA ARG A 66 4.60 14.00 -13.49
C ARG A 66 5.33 15.18 -14.16
N LYS A 67 6.54 15.47 -13.72
CA LYS A 67 7.35 16.59 -14.26
C LYS A 67 8.19 16.18 -15.48
N LYS A 68 8.63 14.91 -15.54
CA LYS A 68 9.58 14.46 -16.56
C LYS A 68 8.94 13.84 -17.81
N LEU A 69 7.72 13.29 -17.67
CA LEU A 69 7.04 12.69 -18.80
C LEU A 69 6.52 13.78 -19.75
N ASN A 70 6.99 13.74 -21.00
CA ASN A 70 6.54 14.65 -22.06
C ASN A 70 5.26 14.12 -22.72
N LEU A 71 4.18 14.10 -21.94
CA LEU A 71 2.85 13.64 -22.37
C LEU A 71 1.82 14.74 -22.13
N SER A 72 0.65 14.64 -22.79
CA SER A 72 -0.44 15.56 -22.46
C SER A 72 -0.83 15.41 -20.97
N PRO A 73 -1.35 16.48 -20.33
CA PRO A 73 -1.57 16.50 -18.86
C PRO A 73 -2.37 15.30 -18.35
N ARG A 74 -3.41 14.89 -19.05
CA ARG A 74 -4.25 13.75 -18.68
C ARG A 74 -3.49 12.42 -18.73
N TYR A 75 -2.76 12.17 -19.81
CA TYR A 75 -1.97 10.94 -19.94
C TYR A 75 -0.81 10.91 -18.95
N CYS A 76 -0.17 12.06 -18.72
CA CYS A 76 0.89 12.19 -17.75
C CYS A 76 0.43 11.79 -16.33
N VAL A 77 -0.77 12.19 -15.89
CA VAL A 77 -1.36 11.77 -14.60
C VAL A 77 -1.48 10.25 -14.52
N TRP A 78 -2.17 9.66 -15.51
CA TRP A 78 -2.45 8.22 -15.48
C TRP A 78 -1.21 7.36 -15.62
N VAL A 79 -0.32 7.68 -16.54
CA VAL A 79 0.94 6.93 -16.73
C VAL A 79 1.80 7.01 -15.48
N SER A 80 1.95 8.21 -14.88
CA SER A 80 2.69 8.36 -13.62
C SER A 80 2.06 7.56 -12.47
N ALA A 81 0.72 7.57 -12.37
CA ALA A 81 0.01 6.84 -11.33
C ALA A 81 0.17 5.33 -11.49
N VAL A 82 0.06 4.81 -12.71
CA VAL A 82 0.24 3.38 -13.00
C VAL A 82 1.67 2.95 -12.69
N ILE A 83 2.68 3.69 -13.14
CA ILE A 83 4.09 3.35 -12.89
C ILE A 83 4.40 3.40 -11.39
N ALA A 84 4.00 4.47 -10.68
CA ALA A 84 4.26 4.60 -9.26
C ALA A 84 3.53 3.51 -8.45
N SER A 85 2.29 3.15 -8.81
CA SER A 85 1.54 2.08 -8.15
C SER A 85 2.11 0.69 -8.44
N ALA A 86 2.61 0.45 -9.65
CA ALA A 86 3.26 -0.81 -9.99
C ALA A 86 4.55 -0.99 -9.17
N ILE A 87 5.39 0.04 -9.10
CA ILE A 87 6.60 -0.01 -8.27
C ILE A 87 6.24 -0.19 -6.80
N PHE A 88 5.25 0.56 -6.28
CA PHE A 88 4.74 0.42 -4.92
C PHE A 88 4.34 -1.02 -4.61
N SER A 89 3.56 -1.66 -5.47
CA SER A 89 3.12 -3.03 -5.25
C SER A 89 4.26 -4.07 -5.32
N ILE A 90 5.20 -3.90 -6.26
CA ILE A 90 6.31 -4.83 -6.47
C ILE A 90 7.30 -4.82 -5.31
N VAL A 91 7.63 -3.66 -4.76
CA VAL A 91 8.63 -3.55 -3.67
C VAL A 91 8.14 -4.13 -2.34
N HIS A 92 6.86 -4.44 -2.23
CA HIS A 92 6.33 -5.17 -1.07
C HIS A 92 6.65 -6.67 -1.10
N PHE A 93 7.10 -7.22 -2.23
CA PHE A 93 7.46 -8.63 -2.43
C PHE A 93 6.35 -9.64 -2.05
N GLN A 94 5.10 -9.19 -2.05
CA GLN A 94 3.92 -9.98 -1.71
C GLN A 94 3.10 -10.26 -2.97
N TRP A 95 3.51 -11.26 -3.73
CA TRP A 95 2.96 -11.55 -5.06
C TRP A 95 1.44 -11.77 -5.08
N ILE A 96 0.92 -12.42 -4.03
CA ILE A 96 -0.51 -12.70 -3.86
C ILE A 96 -1.30 -11.40 -3.64
N LEU A 97 -0.72 -10.43 -2.92
CA LEU A 97 -1.34 -9.14 -2.63
C LEU A 97 -1.07 -8.07 -3.70
N LEU A 98 -0.25 -8.39 -4.71
CA LEU A 98 0.17 -7.42 -5.73
C LEU A 98 -1.00 -6.68 -6.38
N PRO A 99 -2.12 -7.32 -6.83
CA PRO A 99 -3.24 -6.58 -7.41
C PRO A 99 -3.93 -5.65 -6.41
N ALA A 100 -4.03 -6.07 -5.14
CA ALA A 100 -4.62 -5.25 -4.08
C ALA A 100 -3.73 -4.04 -3.78
N LEU A 101 -2.43 -4.25 -3.61
CA LEU A 101 -1.45 -3.18 -3.36
C LEU A 101 -1.37 -2.20 -4.53
N PHE A 102 -1.44 -2.70 -5.77
CA PHE A 102 -1.51 -1.86 -6.96
C PHE A 102 -2.76 -0.97 -6.94
N GLY A 103 -3.94 -1.54 -6.65
CA GLY A 103 -5.20 -0.80 -6.53
C GLY A 103 -5.16 0.27 -5.44
N VAL A 104 -4.65 -0.08 -4.27
CA VAL A 104 -4.43 0.85 -3.15
C VAL A 104 -3.44 1.96 -3.55
N GLY A 105 -2.36 1.60 -4.21
CA GLY A 105 -1.38 2.55 -4.77
C GLY A 105 -2.02 3.57 -5.71
N LEU A 106 -2.93 3.14 -6.59
CA LEU A 106 -3.69 4.03 -7.48
C LEU A 106 -4.59 4.99 -6.68
N VAL A 107 -5.30 4.50 -5.66
CA VAL A 107 -6.16 5.34 -4.80
C VAL A 107 -5.33 6.44 -4.14
N PHE A 108 -4.16 6.12 -3.58
CA PHE A 108 -3.31 7.11 -2.94
C PHE A 108 -2.74 8.13 -3.94
N ASN A 109 -2.38 7.72 -5.16
CA ASN A 109 -1.99 8.65 -6.22
C ASN A 109 -3.13 9.59 -6.62
N ILE A 110 -4.37 9.09 -6.71
CA ILE A 110 -5.56 9.90 -6.99
C ILE A 110 -5.84 10.90 -5.87
N LEU A 111 -5.72 10.49 -4.61
CA LEU A 111 -5.86 11.38 -3.46
C LEU A 111 -4.83 12.51 -3.51
N TYR A 112 -3.57 12.17 -3.77
CA TYR A 112 -2.50 13.16 -3.90
C TYR A 112 -2.74 14.11 -5.08
N GLU A 113 -3.09 13.59 -6.26
CA GLU A 113 -3.34 14.42 -7.45
C GLU A 113 -4.52 15.38 -7.23
N LYS A 114 -5.61 14.92 -6.61
CA LYS A 114 -6.80 15.75 -6.37
C LYS A 114 -6.60 16.81 -5.30
N THR A 115 -5.79 16.56 -4.30
CA THR A 115 -5.65 17.44 -3.14
C THR A 115 -4.38 18.29 -3.19
N GLY A 116 -3.38 17.91 -3.97
CA GLY A 116 -2.06 18.53 -3.99
C GLY A 116 -1.30 18.38 -2.67
N ARG A 117 -1.75 17.48 -1.75
CA ARG A 117 -1.21 17.31 -0.41
C ARG A 117 -0.96 15.84 -0.11
N LEU A 118 0.12 15.54 0.61
CA LEU A 118 0.42 14.18 1.06
C LEU A 118 -0.50 13.71 2.21
N THR A 119 -0.97 14.63 3.03
CA THR A 119 -1.74 14.31 4.25
C THR A 119 -2.92 13.37 4.02
N PRO A 120 -3.80 13.57 3.03
CA PRO A 120 -4.90 12.64 2.78
C PRO A 120 -4.44 11.23 2.39
N ALA A 121 -3.37 11.12 1.59
CA ALA A 121 -2.81 9.83 1.22
C ALA A 121 -2.17 9.14 2.43
N ILE A 122 -1.44 9.87 3.27
CA ILE A 122 -0.85 9.35 4.53
C ILE A 122 -1.95 8.79 5.45
N TRP A 123 -3.03 9.54 5.68
CA TRP A 123 -4.11 9.05 6.54
C TRP A 123 -4.86 7.86 5.95
N ALA A 124 -5.10 7.85 4.65
CA ALA A 124 -5.71 6.71 3.98
C ALA A 124 -4.82 5.46 4.07
N HIS A 125 -3.50 5.62 3.91
CA HIS A 125 -2.53 4.55 4.05
C HIS A 125 -2.43 4.06 5.50
N ALA A 126 -2.35 4.97 6.46
CA ALA A 126 -2.35 4.62 7.90
C ALA A 126 -3.62 3.86 8.30
N ALA A 127 -4.79 4.26 7.78
CA ALA A 127 -6.04 3.54 8.00
C ALA A 127 -6.02 2.14 7.37
N PHE A 128 -5.48 1.99 6.16
CA PHE A 128 -5.33 0.69 5.50
C PHE A 128 -4.41 -0.25 6.31
N ASN A 129 -3.26 0.24 6.75
CA ASN A 129 -2.34 -0.52 7.60
C ASN A 129 -2.96 -0.83 8.98
N GLY A 130 -3.71 0.11 9.56
CA GLY A 130 -4.43 -0.07 10.82
C GLY A 130 -5.44 -1.21 10.76
N VAL A 131 -6.23 -1.28 9.68
CA VAL A 131 -7.17 -2.40 9.46
C VAL A 131 -6.43 -3.73 9.34
N THR A 132 -5.30 -3.75 8.63
CA THR A 132 -4.45 -4.95 8.49
C THR A 132 -3.91 -5.39 9.84
N LEU A 133 -3.37 -4.45 10.64
CA LEU A 133 -2.84 -4.73 11.98
C LEU A 133 -3.92 -5.25 12.93
N ILE A 134 -5.13 -4.69 12.91
CA ILE A 134 -6.25 -5.18 13.73
C ILE A 134 -6.55 -6.64 13.39
N ASN A 135 -6.68 -6.98 12.10
CA ASN A 135 -6.93 -8.35 11.66
C ASN A 135 -5.81 -9.33 12.02
N LEU A 136 -4.60 -8.84 12.24
CA LEU A 136 -3.44 -9.64 12.59
C LEU A 136 -3.33 -9.89 14.10
N LEU A 137 -3.82 -8.94 14.92
CA LEU A 137 -3.72 -8.98 16.39
C LEU A 137 -4.92 -9.65 17.07
N ILE A 138 -6.06 -9.79 16.37
CA ILE A 138 -7.26 -10.45 16.87
C ILE A 138 -7.37 -11.86 16.30
#